data_db390d87ee7c89aa69af7a4960bea28f
#
_entry.id   db390d87ee7c89aa69af7a4960bea28f
#
_cell.length_a   1.000
_cell.length_b   1.000
_cell.length_c   1.000
_cell.angle_alpha   90.00
_cell.angle_beta   90.00
_cell.angle_gamma   90.00
#
_symmetry.space_group_name_H-M   'P 1'
#
loop_
_entity.id
_entity.type
_entity.pdbx_description
1 polymer ?
#
loop_
_entity_poly.entity_id
_entity_poly.type
_entity_poly.pdbx_seq_one_letter_code
_entity_poly.pdbx_strand_id
1 'polypeptide(L)'
;MRRIFNTILELRAYKGQSNRRQELIEELQSEILILWRTDEVRLRKPTVIDEVENGLYYFRTSLFKAIPEVYKDLEKAIKRVYHTDEIKVPSFIRFGSWIGGDRDGNPFVTPDITREAVYMHAETAIHEYMRRAQKLSTIITHSSELTNPSEEFIKSCEDDEKYLALAFKDTTQDFAKEPYRRKFKIIRYR
;
A
#
# COMPACT_ATOMS: atom_id res chain seq x y z
N MET A 1 -4.37 14.54 -14.41
CA MET A 1 -3.71 13.57 -15.33
C MET A 1 -4.19 12.13 -15.13
N ARG A 2 -4.03 11.48 -13.94
CA ARG A 2 -4.40 10.03 -13.76
C ARG A 2 -5.88 9.72 -14.01
N ARG A 3 -6.81 10.59 -13.58
CA ARG A 3 -8.25 10.42 -13.84
C ARG A 3 -8.53 10.42 -15.33
N ILE A 4 -8.11 11.46 -16.04
CA ILE A 4 -8.25 11.57 -17.51
C ILE A 4 -7.77 10.32 -18.22
N PHE A 5 -6.59 9.81 -17.84
CA PHE A 5 -6.05 8.58 -18.41
C PHE A 5 -6.94 7.36 -18.16
N ASN A 6 -7.45 7.20 -16.94
CA ASN A 6 -8.36 6.10 -16.61
C ASN A 6 -9.67 6.19 -17.40
N THR A 7 -10.28 7.38 -17.46
CA THR A 7 -11.53 7.60 -18.21
C THR A 7 -11.34 7.34 -19.71
N ILE A 8 -10.17 7.70 -20.27
CA ILE A 8 -9.82 7.34 -21.65
C ILE A 8 -9.71 5.82 -21.83
N LEU A 9 -9.05 5.10 -20.90
CA LEU A 9 -8.95 3.63 -20.98
C LEU A 9 -10.31 2.97 -20.87
N GLU A 10 -11.18 3.42 -19.97
CA GLU A 10 -12.54 2.94 -19.84
C GLU A 10 -13.34 3.19 -21.12
N LEU A 11 -13.27 4.41 -21.67
CA LEU A 11 -13.93 4.78 -22.92
C LEU A 11 -13.46 3.91 -24.09
N ARG A 12 -12.16 3.60 -24.17
CA ARG A 12 -11.58 2.73 -25.19
C ARG A 12 -12.01 1.27 -25.04
N ALA A 13 -12.12 0.78 -23.81
CA ALA A 13 -12.53 -0.60 -23.51
C ALA A 13 -14.04 -0.82 -23.66
N TYR A 14 -14.83 0.24 -23.56
CA TYR A 14 -16.29 0.15 -23.57
C TYR A 14 -16.83 -0.11 -24.97
N LYS A 15 -17.42 -1.29 -25.14
CA LYS A 15 -18.05 -1.74 -26.41
C LYS A 15 -19.58 -1.65 -26.41
N GLY A 16 -20.19 -1.15 -25.32
CA GLY A 16 -21.65 -1.07 -25.19
C GLY A 16 -22.27 0.18 -25.82
N GLN A 17 -23.62 0.24 -25.80
CA GLN A 17 -24.36 1.32 -26.44
C GLN A 17 -24.56 2.55 -25.54
N SER A 18 -24.60 3.67 -26.21
CA SER A 18 -25.09 5.03 -26.02
C SER A 18 -24.89 5.71 -24.63
N ASN A 19 -25.72 5.41 -23.62
CA ASN A 19 -25.76 6.27 -22.42
C ASN A 19 -24.47 6.24 -21.60
N ARG A 20 -23.91 5.05 -21.30
CA ARG A 20 -22.66 4.95 -20.53
C ARG A 20 -21.47 5.58 -21.26
N ARG A 21 -21.45 5.44 -22.60
CA ARG A 21 -20.40 6.09 -23.41
C ARG A 21 -20.49 7.61 -23.35
N GLN A 22 -21.72 8.15 -23.37
CA GLN A 22 -21.94 9.57 -23.24
C GLN A 22 -21.53 10.10 -21.86
N GLU A 23 -21.88 9.38 -20.79
CA GLU A 23 -21.44 9.72 -19.43
C GLU A 23 -19.92 9.79 -19.32
N LEU A 24 -19.19 8.80 -19.87
CA LEU A 24 -17.72 8.80 -19.86
C LEU A 24 -17.13 9.98 -20.65
N ILE A 25 -17.78 10.40 -21.74
CA ILE A 25 -17.36 11.58 -22.50
C ILE A 25 -17.55 12.86 -21.67
N GLU A 26 -18.68 12.99 -21.00
CA GLU A 26 -18.98 14.15 -20.13
C GLU A 26 -18.03 14.20 -18.92
N GLU A 27 -17.76 13.04 -18.32
CA GLU A 27 -16.75 12.93 -17.26
C GLU A 27 -15.37 13.37 -17.75
N LEU A 28 -14.94 12.87 -18.91
CA LEU A 28 -13.66 13.24 -19.52
C LEU A 28 -13.58 14.75 -19.83
N GLN A 29 -14.66 15.32 -20.38
CA GLN A 29 -14.73 16.77 -20.65
C GLN A 29 -14.61 17.58 -19.36
N SER A 30 -15.29 17.14 -18.30
CA SER A 30 -15.21 17.81 -16.99
C SER A 30 -13.80 17.74 -16.40
N GLU A 31 -13.14 16.58 -16.49
CA GLU A 31 -11.77 16.39 -15.99
C GLU A 31 -10.75 17.23 -16.79
N ILE A 32 -10.91 17.30 -18.11
CA ILE A 32 -10.08 18.15 -18.97
C ILE A 32 -10.30 19.63 -18.62
N LEU A 33 -11.55 20.07 -18.40
CA LEU A 33 -11.86 21.43 -18.03
C LEU A 33 -11.25 21.82 -16.66
N ILE A 34 -11.30 20.89 -15.69
CA ILE A 34 -10.66 21.08 -14.38
C ILE A 34 -9.15 21.27 -14.58
N LEU A 35 -8.51 20.37 -15.34
CA LEU A 35 -7.08 20.45 -15.62
C LEU A 35 -6.71 21.76 -16.31
N TRP A 36 -7.48 22.15 -17.32
CA TRP A 36 -7.25 23.42 -18.07
C TRP A 36 -7.35 24.67 -17.20
N ARG A 37 -8.22 24.63 -16.18
CA ARG A 37 -8.41 25.74 -15.24
C ARG A 37 -7.52 25.65 -14.00
N THR A 38 -6.73 24.58 -13.87
CA THR A 38 -5.80 24.42 -12.75
C THR A 38 -4.55 25.23 -13.03
N ASP A 39 -4.19 26.13 -12.11
CA ASP A 39 -2.91 26.81 -12.16
C ASP A 39 -1.79 25.83 -11.78
N GLU A 40 -1.02 25.42 -12.77
CA GLU A 40 0.13 24.50 -12.58
C GLU A 40 1.42 25.26 -12.20
N VAL A 41 1.38 26.58 -12.18
CA VAL A 41 2.56 27.39 -11.82
C VAL A 41 2.77 27.33 -10.32
N ARG A 42 3.80 26.64 -9.90
CA ARG A 42 4.21 26.62 -8.49
C ARG A 42 4.74 27.99 -8.11
N LEU A 43 4.04 28.68 -7.22
CA LEU A 43 4.43 29.99 -6.69
C LEU A 43 5.71 29.93 -5.84
N ARG A 44 6.08 28.75 -5.35
CA ARG A 44 7.30 28.52 -4.57
C ARG A 44 8.12 27.37 -5.12
N LYS A 45 9.44 27.46 -5.01
CA LYS A 45 10.34 26.34 -5.31
C LYS A 45 10.06 25.20 -4.32
N PRO A 46 9.93 23.93 -4.76
CA PRO A 46 9.78 22.80 -3.86
C PRO A 46 10.96 22.72 -2.88
N THR A 47 10.67 22.37 -1.65
CA THR A 47 11.69 22.00 -0.66
C THR A 47 12.16 20.55 -0.88
N VAL A 48 13.28 20.19 -0.26
CA VAL A 48 13.76 18.78 -0.29
C VAL A 48 12.71 17.82 0.29
N ILE A 49 12.00 18.23 1.33
CA ILE A 49 10.93 17.42 1.93
C ILE A 49 9.73 17.25 0.97
N ASP A 50 9.35 18.31 0.25
CA ASP A 50 8.32 18.21 -0.80
C ASP A 50 8.72 17.17 -1.88
N GLU A 51 10.01 17.08 -2.22
CA GLU A 51 10.53 16.10 -3.17
C GLU A 51 10.49 14.67 -2.60
N VAL A 52 10.87 14.48 -1.33
CA VAL A 52 10.73 13.18 -0.62
C VAL A 52 9.27 12.72 -0.64
N GLU A 53 8.34 13.60 -0.30
CA GLU A 53 6.91 13.28 -0.29
C GLU A 53 6.39 12.89 -1.68
N ASN A 54 6.81 13.60 -2.72
CA ASN A 54 6.50 13.26 -4.11
C ASN A 54 7.03 11.87 -4.51
N GLY A 55 8.23 11.51 -4.08
CA GLY A 55 8.78 10.15 -4.29
C GLY A 55 7.95 9.08 -3.59
N LEU A 56 7.61 9.31 -2.31
CA LEU A 56 6.79 8.41 -1.49
C LEU A 56 5.34 8.28 -2.01
N TYR A 57 4.82 9.28 -2.69
CA TYR A 57 3.52 9.21 -3.35
C TYR A 57 3.44 8.02 -4.32
N TYR A 58 4.49 7.74 -5.10
CA TYR A 58 4.50 6.61 -6.03
C TYR A 58 4.48 5.26 -5.31
N PHE A 59 5.10 5.15 -4.12
CA PHE A 59 4.99 3.95 -3.30
C PHE A 59 3.53 3.70 -2.89
N ARG A 60 2.87 4.71 -2.32
CA ARG A 60 1.47 4.61 -1.85
C ARG A 60 0.48 4.34 -2.97
N THR A 61 0.65 4.95 -4.14
CA THR A 61 -0.34 4.89 -5.23
C THR A 61 -0.11 3.75 -6.23
N SER A 62 1.11 3.22 -6.32
CA SER A 62 1.47 2.28 -7.38
C SER A 62 2.32 1.13 -6.90
N LEU A 63 3.50 1.38 -6.32
CA LEU A 63 4.52 0.35 -6.10
C LEU A 63 4.09 -0.71 -5.08
N PHE A 64 3.46 -0.32 -3.98
CA PHE A 64 2.96 -1.27 -2.98
C PHE A 64 1.93 -2.26 -3.52
N LYS A 65 1.26 -1.91 -4.61
CA LYS A 65 0.35 -2.82 -5.31
C LYS A 65 1.06 -3.61 -6.39
N ALA A 66 1.85 -2.94 -7.22
CA ALA A 66 2.47 -3.53 -8.40
C ALA A 66 3.53 -4.60 -8.05
N ILE A 67 4.36 -4.36 -7.02
CA ILE A 67 5.43 -5.29 -6.65
C ILE A 67 4.92 -6.68 -6.29
N PRO A 68 3.93 -6.87 -5.39
CA PRO A 68 3.38 -8.19 -5.12
C PRO A 68 2.76 -8.86 -6.36
N GLU A 69 2.16 -8.08 -7.27
CA GLU A 69 1.63 -8.61 -8.53
C GLU A 69 2.76 -9.15 -9.44
N VAL A 70 3.88 -8.42 -9.54
CA VAL A 70 5.06 -8.87 -10.30
C VAL A 70 5.60 -10.19 -9.74
N TYR A 71 5.76 -10.32 -8.41
CA TYR A 71 6.21 -11.58 -7.79
C TYR A 71 5.24 -12.73 -8.10
N LYS A 72 3.95 -12.50 -7.91
CA LYS A 72 2.92 -13.49 -8.19
C LYS A 72 2.90 -13.94 -9.65
N ASP A 73 3.10 -13.01 -10.57
CA ASP A 73 3.10 -13.34 -12.01
C ASP A 73 4.39 -14.05 -12.39
N LEU A 74 5.53 -13.74 -11.78
CA LEU A 74 6.78 -14.46 -11.93
C LEU A 74 6.66 -15.90 -11.41
N GLU A 75 6.08 -16.12 -10.21
CA GLU A 75 5.83 -17.45 -9.66
C GLU A 75 4.94 -18.28 -10.58
N LYS A 76 3.86 -17.70 -11.10
CA LYS A 76 2.99 -18.37 -12.07
C LYS A 76 3.73 -18.71 -13.37
N ALA A 77 4.58 -17.80 -13.87
CA ALA A 77 5.36 -18.03 -15.09
C ALA A 77 6.35 -19.18 -14.89
N ILE A 78 7.07 -19.21 -13.76
CA ILE A 78 7.99 -20.29 -13.38
C ILE A 78 7.25 -21.63 -13.32
N LYS A 79 6.12 -21.68 -12.59
CA LYS A 79 5.31 -22.90 -12.49
C LYS A 79 4.85 -23.40 -13.85
N ARG A 80 4.44 -22.49 -14.75
CA ARG A 80 3.99 -22.84 -16.10
C ARG A 80 5.13 -23.37 -16.98
N VAL A 81 6.33 -22.79 -16.88
CA VAL A 81 7.46 -23.13 -17.75
C VAL A 81 8.18 -24.38 -17.25
N TYR A 82 8.42 -24.49 -15.94
CA TYR A 82 9.18 -25.58 -15.34
C TYR A 82 8.33 -26.70 -14.77
N HIS A 83 6.99 -26.55 -14.78
CA HIS A 83 6.03 -27.56 -14.27
C HIS A 83 6.30 -28.01 -12.83
N THR A 84 6.80 -27.13 -11.97
CA THR A 84 7.11 -27.40 -10.57
C THR A 84 6.67 -26.29 -9.65
N ASP A 85 6.29 -26.64 -8.41
CA ASP A 85 5.98 -25.74 -7.31
C ASP A 85 7.16 -25.58 -6.33
N GLU A 86 8.29 -26.27 -6.57
CA GLU A 86 9.44 -26.29 -5.67
C GLU A 86 10.28 -25.02 -5.74
N ILE A 87 10.23 -24.31 -6.88
CA ILE A 87 11.02 -23.09 -7.10
C ILE A 87 10.34 -21.92 -6.40
N LYS A 88 10.94 -21.48 -5.30
CA LYS A 88 10.51 -20.29 -4.56
C LYS A 88 11.23 -19.06 -5.09
N VAL A 89 10.46 -18.03 -5.42
CA VAL A 89 11.01 -16.74 -5.86
C VAL A 89 11.53 -15.98 -4.63
N PRO A 90 12.84 -15.73 -4.52
CA PRO A 90 13.39 -14.96 -3.41
C PRO A 90 13.03 -13.48 -3.54
N SER A 91 13.15 -12.72 -2.45
CA SER A 91 13.01 -11.27 -2.50
C SER A 91 14.21 -10.66 -3.22
N PHE A 92 14.01 -10.18 -4.46
CA PHE A 92 15.06 -9.62 -5.32
C PHE A 92 14.87 -8.15 -5.65
N ILE A 93 13.67 -7.57 -5.43
CA ILE A 93 13.41 -6.15 -5.66
C ILE A 93 13.70 -5.39 -4.36
N ARG A 94 14.62 -4.43 -4.43
CA ARG A 94 14.94 -3.51 -3.34
C ARG A 94 14.92 -2.09 -3.87
N PHE A 95 14.45 -1.17 -3.05
CA PHE A 95 14.43 0.25 -3.38
C PHE A 95 15.46 1.00 -2.58
N GLY A 96 16.09 1.96 -3.23
CA GLY A 96 16.87 3.01 -2.62
C GLY A 96 16.32 4.37 -3.04
N SER A 97 16.64 5.40 -2.32
CA SER A 97 16.34 6.78 -2.68
C SER A 97 17.54 7.66 -2.33
N TRP A 98 17.91 8.53 -3.24
CA TRP A 98 18.86 9.61 -2.96
C TRP A 98 18.17 10.89 -2.48
N ILE A 99 16.85 11.00 -2.68
CA ILE A 99 16.08 12.21 -2.32
C ILE A 99 16.15 12.40 -0.81
N GLY A 100 16.64 13.56 -0.39
CA GLY A 100 16.85 13.87 1.02
C GLY A 100 18.15 13.31 1.63
N GLY A 101 18.94 12.55 0.86
CA GLY A 101 20.22 11.97 1.32
C GLY A 101 21.46 12.44 0.55
N ASP A 102 21.30 12.69 -0.75
CA ASP A 102 22.37 13.16 -1.60
C ASP A 102 22.58 14.67 -1.44
N ARG A 103 23.81 15.04 -1.10
CA ARG A 103 24.22 16.43 -0.82
C ARG A 103 24.98 17.08 -1.94
N ASP A 104 25.23 16.34 -3.04
CA ASP A 104 26.04 16.86 -4.14
C ASP A 104 25.36 18.08 -4.78
N GLY A 105 26.04 19.23 -4.63
CA GLY A 105 25.55 20.51 -5.13
C GLY A 105 24.28 21.09 -4.49
N ASN A 106 23.70 20.44 -3.46
CA ASN A 106 22.49 20.91 -2.81
C ASN A 106 22.70 21.24 -1.31
N PRO A 107 22.92 22.53 -0.95
CA PRO A 107 23.17 22.93 0.44
C PRO A 107 21.95 22.75 1.36
N PHE A 108 20.76 22.52 0.80
CA PHE A 108 19.54 22.33 1.59
C PHE A 108 19.37 20.89 2.08
N VAL A 109 20.19 19.93 1.61
CA VAL A 109 20.21 18.56 2.12
C VAL A 109 21.12 18.48 3.36
N THR A 110 20.57 18.91 4.49
CA THR A 110 21.25 18.88 5.79
C THR A 110 21.08 17.50 6.45
N PRO A 111 21.89 17.16 7.50
CA PRO A 111 21.70 15.93 8.28
C PRO A 111 20.29 15.80 8.86
N ASP A 112 19.66 16.90 9.29
CA ASP A 112 18.31 16.89 9.82
C ASP A 112 17.27 16.56 8.74
N ILE A 113 17.40 17.13 7.55
CA ILE A 113 16.57 16.77 6.39
C ILE A 113 16.75 15.30 6.03
N THR A 114 17.98 14.77 6.06
CA THR A 114 18.22 13.35 5.81
C THR A 114 17.54 12.47 6.85
N ARG A 115 17.60 12.85 8.13
CA ARG A 115 16.92 12.14 9.22
C ARG A 115 15.40 12.15 9.01
N GLU A 116 14.83 13.31 8.70
CA GLU A 116 13.40 13.47 8.42
C GLU A 116 12.97 12.61 7.22
N ALA A 117 13.73 12.60 6.12
CA ALA A 117 13.47 11.75 4.97
C ALA A 117 13.44 10.26 5.34
N VAL A 118 14.39 9.78 6.15
CA VAL A 118 14.39 8.39 6.64
C VAL A 118 13.15 8.08 7.48
N TYR A 119 12.74 8.99 8.36
CA TYR A 119 11.50 8.81 9.14
C TYR A 119 10.26 8.76 8.23
N MET A 120 10.15 9.62 7.23
CA MET A 120 9.04 9.60 6.28
C MET A 120 8.97 8.28 5.48
N HIS A 121 10.14 7.71 5.11
CA HIS A 121 10.21 6.40 4.46
C HIS A 121 9.71 5.29 5.40
N ALA A 122 10.19 5.27 6.65
CA ALA A 122 9.78 4.29 7.66
C ALA A 122 8.27 4.40 7.96
N GLU A 123 7.77 5.61 8.18
CA GLU A 123 6.35 5.89 8.42
C GLU A 123 5.47 5.39 7.27
N THR A 124 5.88 5.68 6.02
CA THR A 124 5.14 5.23 4.83
C THR A 124 5.06 3.70 4.77
N ALA A 125 6.14 2.99 5.10
CA ALA A 125 6.16 1.52 5.12
C ALA A 125 5.28 0.97 6.27
N ILE A 126 5.39 1.56 7.48
CA ILE A 126 4.59 1.14 8.65
C ILE A 126 3.10 1.36 8.39
N HIS A 127 2.70 2.51 7.84
CA HIS A 127 1.31 2.77 7.48
C HIS A 127 0.77 1.73 6.48
N GLU A 128 1.56 1.31 5.50
CA GLU A 128 1.13 0.26 4.57
C GLU A 128 1.00 -1.09 5.28
N TYR A 129 1.90 -1.46 6.19
CA TYR A 129 1.75 -2.68 7.00
C TYR A 129 0.49 -2.63 7.86
N MET A 130 0.22 -1.52 8.54
CA MET A 130 -0.98 -1.32 9.35
C MET A 130 -2.25 -1.45 8.51
N ARG A 131 -2.26 -0.84 7.31
CA ARG A 131 -3.38 -0.93 6.36
C ARG A 131 -3.62 -2.37 5.90
N ARG A 132 -2.57 -3.13 5.59
CA ARG A 132 -2.67 -4.54 5.19
C ARG A 132 -3.11 -5.42 6.34
N ALA A 133 -2.56 -5.24 7.53
CA ALA A 133 -2.98 -5.96 8.73
C ALA A 133 -4.47 -5.72 9.04
N GLN A 134 -4.93 -4.46 8.93
CA GLN A 134 -6.34 -4.13 9.06
C GLN A 134 -7.20 -4.85 8.01
N LYS A 135 -6.79 -4.86 6.75
CA LYS A 135 -7.51 -5.58 5.69
C LYS A 135 -7.58 -7.08 5.99
N LEU A 136 -6.48 -7.68 6.42
CA LEU A 136 -6.46 -9.10 6.79
C LEU A 136 -7.38 -9.38 7.97
N SER A 137 -7.39 -8.53 8.99
CA SER A 137 -8.30 -8.69 10.15
C SER A 137 -9.77 -8.63 9.78
N THR A 138 -10.15 -8.00 8.66
CA THR A 138 -11.54 -7.98 8.18
C THR A 138 -11.91 -9.17 7.30
N ILE A 139 -10.92 -9.86 6.73
CA ILE A 139 -11.13 -11.00 5.83
C ILE A 139 -11.02 -12.33 6.60
N ILE A 140 -10.01 -12.45 7.50
CA ILE A 140 -9.72 -13.69 8.22
C ILE A 140 -10.46 -13.68 9.55
N THR A 141 -11.74 -14.02 9.49
CA THR A 141 -12.67 -14.06 10.63
C THR A 141 -13.00 -15.50 11.05
N HIS A 142 -12.07 -16.43 10.77
CA HIS A 142 -12.29 -17.85 11.06
C HIS A 142 -12.46 -18.09 12.55
N SER A 143 -13.55 -18.82 12.90
CA SER A 143 -13.81 -19.23 14.28
C SER A 143 -12.86 -20.36 14.71
N SER A 144 -12.36 -20.27 15.94
CA SER A 144 -11.58 -21.34 16.57
C SER A 144 -12.38 -22.65 16.75
N GLU A 145 -13.72 -22.59 16.69
CA GLU A 145 -14.59 -23.75 16.76
C GLU A 145 -14.66 -24.52 15.42
N LEU A 146 -14.38 -23.85 14.31
CA LEU A 146 -14.47 -24.41 12.95
C LEU A 146 -13.11 -24.65 12.30
N THR A 147 -12.06 -24.07 12.84
CA THR A 147 -10.68 -24.20 12.35
C THR A 147 -9.78 -24.63 13.49
N ASN A 148 -8.83 -25.51 13.21
CA ASN A 148 -7.82 -25.92 14.18
C ASN A 148 -6.53 -25.13 13.92
N PRO A 149 -6.27 -24.02 14.63
CA PRO A 149 -5.02 -23.28 14.52
C PRO A 149 -3.83 -24.16 14.94
N SER A 150 -2.66 -23.97 14.32
CA SER A 150 -1.45 -24.70 14.71
C SER A 150 -1.02 -24.32 16.14
N GLU A 151 -0.32 -25.23 16.81
CA GLU A 151 0.21 -24.99 18.17
C GLU A 151 1.15 -23.78 18.20
N GLU A 152 1.98 -23.61 17.17
CA GLU A 152 2.85 -22.45 17.02
C GLU A 152 2.04 -21.14 16.97
N PHE A 153 0.90 -21.16 16.27
CA PHE A 153 0.05 -19.99 16.18
C PHE A 153 -0.62 -19.67 17.52
N ILE A 154 -1.11 -20.70 18.23
CA ILE A 154 -1.70 -20.54 19.56
C ILE A 154 -0.68 -19.93 20.52
N LYS A 155 0.53 -20.50 20.60
CA LYS A 155 1.63 -19.97 21.41
C LYS A 155 1.95 -18.50 21.05
N SER A 156 1.98 -18.19 19.76
CA SER A 156 2.19 -16.80 19.30
C SER A 156 1.07 -15.85 19.71
N CYS A 157 -0.17 -16.34 19.91
CA CYS A 157 -1.26 -15.54 20.45
C CYS A 157 -1.10 -15.32 21.96
N GLU A 158 -0.67 -16.34 22.70
CA GLU A 158 -0.37 -16.24 24.14
C GLU A 158 0.74 -15.21 24.41
N ASP A 159 1.82 -15.22 23.60
CA ASP A 159 2.90 -14.23 23.69
C ASP A 159 2.40 -12.78 23.46
N ASP A 160 1.30 -12.61 22.75
CA ASP A 160 0.70 -11.30 22.47
C ASP A 160 -0.30 -10.83 23.54
N GLU A 161 -0.67 -11.66 24.51
CA GLU A 161 -1.65 -11.31 25.54
C GLU A 161 -1.31 -10.02 26.31
N LYS A 162 -0.02 -9.76 26.50
CA LYS A 162 0.49 -8.52 27.13
C LYS A 162 0.07 -7.23 26.39
N TYR A 163 -0.30 -7.33 25.11
CA TYR A 163 -0.74 -6.18 24.31
C TYR A 163 -2.26 -6.03 24.23
N LEU A 164 -3.03 -7.02 24.73
CA LEU A 164 -4.48 -7.06 24.56
C LEU A 164 -5.18 -5.83 25.16
N ALA A 165 -4.85 -5.48 26.39
CA ALA A 165 -5.46 -4.34 27.08
C ALA A 165 -5.30 -3.03 26.30
N LEU A 166 -4.16 -2.86 25.61
CA LEU A 166 -3.86 -1.68 24.81
C LEU A 166 -4.51 -1.75 23.42
N ALA A 167 -4.43 -2.91 22.76
CA ALA A 167 -4.97 -3.09 21.40
C ALA A 167 -6.51 -3.04 21.35
N PHE A 168 -7.19 -3.31 22.48
CA PHE A 168 -8.64 -3.35 22.58
C PHE A 168 -9.24 -2.27 23.53
N LYS A 169 -8.45 -1.28 23.90
CA LYS A 169 -8.86 -0.20 24.82
C LYS A 169 -10.16 0.49 24.39
N ASP A 170 -10.34 0.71 23.10
CA ASP A 170 -11.45 1.47 22.53
C ASP A 170 -12.55 0.58 21.93
N THR A 171 -12.58 -0.71 22.26
CA THR A 171 -13.57 -1.65 21.71
C THR A 171 -14.07 -2.63 22.76
N THR A 172 -15.37 -2.90 22.71
CA THR A 172 -16.01 -3.93 23.53
C THR A 172 -15.83 -5.35 22.99
N GLN A 173 -15.35 -5.49 21.75
CA GLN A 173 -15.15 -6.77 21.08
C GLN A 173 -13.66 -7.13 21.07
N ASP A 174 -13.31 -8.17 21.80
CA ASP A 174 -11.93 -8.71 21.85
C ASP A 174 -11.64 -9.81 20.85
N PHE A 175 -12.66 -10.27 20.10
CA PHE A 175 -12.57 -11.36 19.10
C PHE A 175 -11.99 -12.66 19.65
N ALA A 176 -12.33 -13.04 20.90
CA ALA A 176 -11.80 -14.23 21.57
C ALA A 176 -11.99 -15.51 20.75
N LYS A 177 -13.11 -15.65 20.03
CA LYS A 177 -13.40 -16.79 19.16
C LYS A 177 -12.80 -16.68 17.74
N GLU A 178 -12.18 -15.57 17.40
CA GLU A 178 -11.58 -15.28 16.07
C GLU A 178 -10.08 -15.01 16.21
N PRO A 179 -9.26 -16.03 16.52
CA PRO A 179 -7.86 -15.84 16.94
C PRO A 179 -6.99 -15.17 15.86
N TYR A 180 -7.23 -15.46 14.58
CA TYR A 180 -6.52 -14.81 13.48
C TYR A 180 -6.82 -13.31 13.39
N ARG A 181 -8.09 -12.95 13.50
CA ARG A 181 -8.52 -11.54 13.50
C ARG A 181 -7.95 -10.79 14.68
N ARG A 182 -7.99 -11.41 15.88
CA ARG A 182 -7.38 -10.89 17.10
C ARG A 182 -5.89 -10.64 16.93
N LYS A 183 -5.15 -11.60 16.36
CA LYS A 183 -3.73 -11.50 16.06
C LYS A 183 -3.41 -10.31 15.17
N PHE A 184 -4.11 -10.14 14.04
CA PHE A 184 -3.88 -9.03 13.12
C PHE A 184 -4.21 -7.67 13.75
N LYS A 185 -5.20 -7.60 14.64
CA LYS A 185 -5.50 -6.38 15.38
C LYS A 185 -4.35 -6.01 16.32
N ILE A 186 -3.76 -6.99 17.01
CA ILE A 186 -2.60 -6.76 17.88
C ILE A 186 -1.35 -6.35 17.07
N ILE A 187 -1.09 -7.02 15.95
CA ILE A 187 0.03 -6.67 15.04
C ILE A 187 -0.07 -5.21 14.58
N ARG A 188 -1.28 -4.74 14.30
CA ARG A 188 -1.50 -3.33 13.93
C ARG A 188 -1.18 -2.36 15.06
N TYR A 189 -1.35 -2.77 16.30
CA TYR A 189 -1.08 -1.96 17.48
C TYR A 189 0.42 -1.91 17.83
N ARG A 190 1.14 -3.01 17.64
CA ARG A 190 2.59 -3.13 17.86
C ARG A 190 3.40 -2.31 16.87
#